data_29597b9ec81735ca17ad710d1d7425f6
#
_entry.id   29597b9ec81735ca17ad710d1d7425f6
#
_cell.length_a   1.000
_cell.length_b   1.000
_cell.length_c   1.000
_cell.angle_alpha   90.00
_cell.angle_beta   90.00
_cell.angle_gamma   90.00
#
_symmetry.space_group_name_H-M   'P 1'
#
loop_
_entity.id
_entity.type
_entity.pdbx_description
1 polymer ?
#
loop_
_entity_poly.entity_id
_entity_poly.type
_entity_poly.pdbx_seq_one_letter_code
_entity_poly.pdbx_strand_id
1 'polypeptide(L)'
;MKKGYMTHFEIIKCHGSGNDFIMVDTTLLESPESIDWSAFARMACDRANGIGSDGILLVVRNAEGIYGMDMLNPDGTHAEMCGNGIRCVARLAEERGYLGSGLLTSGGRTFPARRAEAVAQGIETFSVDIPIATWSESFGFFNPEERFIGKTIESLDNRLQFTALNLGNPHIVAAVEEIDMTLLEQLGERVKSLKREFPHGVNVSLYKVLSPTSIFVATYERGAGITLSCGTAMTASSTAAVLLGYVNRGERIEVFNRGGKVACRTAITDGSIITTLEGNATFEWRGEARFDGTNFAFDIEAESGEAATWNNFVESLNR
;
A
#
# COMPACT_ATOMS: atom_id res chain seq x y z
N MET A 1 -16.77 11.09 -34.12
CA MET A 1 -15.69 10.89 -33.13
C MET A 1 -14.83 12.15 -33.17
N LYS A 2 -14.76 12.91 -32.05
CA LYS A 2 -13.81 14.02 -31.93
C LYS A 2 -12.41 13.38 -31.93
N LYS A 3 -11.53 13.76 -32.86
CA LYS A 3 -10.09 13.43 -32.73
C LYS A 3 -9.63 13.99 -31.38
N GLY A 4 -9.30 13.12 -30.44
CA GLY A 4 -8.65 13.53 -29.19
C GLY A 4 -7.33 14.20 -29.53
N TYR A 5 -7.06 15.33 -28.89
CA TYR A 5 -5.73 15.92 -28.95
C TYR A 5 -4.77 15.02 -28.18
N MET A 6 -3.60 14.74 -28.76
CA MET A 6 -2.54 14.02 -28.06
C MET A 6 -2.05 14.89 -26.90
N THR A 7 -2.31 14.43 -25.69
CA THR A 7 -1.83 15.09 -24.47
C THR A 7 -0.48 14.50 -24.09
N HIS A 8 0.46 15.37 -23.74
CA HIS A 8 1.82 15.04 -23.33
C HIS A 8 1.96 15.34 -21.85
N PHE A 9 2.51 14.42 -21.07
CA PHE A 9 2.77 14.64 -19.64
C PHE A 9 3.90 13.77 -19.11
N GLU A 10 4.58 14.30 -18.10
CA GLU A 10 5.62 13.57 -17.36
C GLU A 10 5.02 12.35 -16.68
N ILE A 11 5.74 11.24 -16.72
CA ILE A 11 5.47 10.02 -15.97
C ILE A 11 6.70 9.60 -15.17
N ILE A 12 6.47 9.03 -13.99
CA ILE A 12 7.51 8.49 -13.13
C ILE A 12 7.17 7.03 -12.85
N LYS A 13 8.07 6.12 -13.23
CA LYS A 13 7.99 4.73 -12.80
C LYS A 13 8.56 4.62 -11.40
N CYS A 14 7.78 4.11 -10.46
CA CYS A 14 8.16 4.05 -9.06
C CYS A 14 7.59 2.83 -8.35
N HIS A 15 8.12 2.51 -7.17
CA HIS A 15 7.57 1.44 -6.34
C HIS A 15 7.78 1.69 -4.83
N GLY A 16 6.87 1.11 -4.02
CA GLY A 16 7.06 0.88 -2.60
C GLY A 16 7.06 -0.62 -2.32
N SER A 17 8.17 -1.16 -1.80
CA SER A 17 8.32 -2.58 -1.46
C SER A 17 8.03 -3.53 -2.65
N GLY A 18 8.43 -3.16 -3.85
CA GLY A 18 8.21 -3.94 -5.08
C GLY A 18 6.80 -3.85 -5.67
N ASN A 19 5.86 -3.19 -5.02
CA ASN A 19 4.56 -2.85 -5.59
C ASN A 19 4.72 -1.60 -6.46
N ASP A 20 4.63 -1.75 -7.77
CA ASP A 20 5.10 -0.78 -8.75
C ASP A 20 3.98 0.03 -9.40
N PHE A 21 4.27 1.29 -9.70
CA PHE A 21 3.30 2.26 -10.20
C PHE A 21 3.86 3.12 -11.32
N ILE A 22 2.93 3.70 -12.09
CA ILE A 22 3.18 4.83 -12.96
C ILE A 22 2.56 6.07 -12.29
N MET A 23 3.37 7.04 -11.92
CA MET A 23 2.92 8.25 -11.23
C MET A 23 2.88 9.43 -12.19
N VAL A 24 1.78 10.20 -12.12
CA VAL A 24 1.55 11.42 -12.90
C VAL A 24 1.19 12.57 -11.96
N ASP A 25 1.86 13.70 -12.10
CA ASP A 25 1.44 14.92 -11.41
C ASP A 25 0.39 15.67 -12.22
N THR A 26 -0.88 15.43 -11.92
CA THR A 26 -2.00 16.04 -12.61
C THR A 26 -2.14 17.54 -12.32
N THR A 27 -1.50 18.02 -11.26
CA THR A 27 -1.55 19.46 -10.87
C THR A 27 -0.77 20.36 -11.80
N LEU A 28 0.06 19.79 -12.66
CA LEU A 28 0.81 20.50 -13.69
C LEU A 28 0.11 20.52 -15.05
N LEU A 29 -1.01 19.83 -15.19
CA LEU A 29 -1.77 19.75 -16.44
C LEU A 29 -2.80 20.88 -16.52
N GLU A 30 -3.02 21.42 -17.70
CA GLU A 30 -4.01 22.49 -17.92
C GLU A 30 -5.45 22.01 -17.72
N SER A 31 -5.76 20.76 -18.12
CA SER A 31 -7.11 20.18 -18.09
C SER A 31 -7.08 18.69 -17.75
N PRO A 32 -6.65 18.30 -16.52
CA PRO A 32 -6.53 16.91 -16.14
C PRO A 32 -7.87 16.14 -16.16
N GLU A 33 -9.00 16.84 -15.99
CA GLU A 33 -10.34 16.29 -16.05
C GLU A 33 -10.78 15.89 -17.47
N SER A 34 -10.09 16.33 -18.51
CA SER A 34 -10.35 15.97 -19.90
C SER A 34 -9.73 14.61 -20.29
N ILE A 35 -8.85 14.06 -19.45
CA ILE A 35 -8.14 12.82 -19.70
C ILE A 35 -8.93 11.65 -19.11
N ASP A 36 -9.18 10.62 -19.93
CA ASP A 36 -9.74 9.34 -19.45
C ASP A 36 -8.64 8.53 -18.74
N TRP A 37 -8.44 8.83 -17.44
CA TRP A 37 -7.46 8.15 -16.61
C TRP A 37 -7.71 6.64 -16.47
N SER A 38 -8.98 6.20 -16.53
CA SER A 38 -9.32 4.78 -16.53
C SER A 38 -8.84 4.08 -17.79
N ALA A 39 -8.99 4.71 -18.96
CA ALA A 39 -8.44 4.17 -20.21
C ALA A 39 -6.91 4.21 -20.21
N PHE A 40 -6.30 5.29 -19.70
CA PHE A 40 -4.86 5.39 -19.54
C PHE A 40 -4.33 4.27 -18.63
N ALA A 41 -4.95 4.02 -17.47
CA ALA A 41 -4.55 2.95 -16.56
C ALA A 41 -4.55 1.58 -17.26
N ARG A 42 -5.63 1.23 -17.97
CA ARG A 42 -5.72 -0.05 -18.69
C ARG A 42 -4.63 -0.24 -19.73
N MET A 43 -4.21 0.83 -20.40
CA MET A 43 -3.17 0.75 -21.44
C MET A 43 -1.76 0.80 -20.83
N ALA A 44 -1.52 1.72 -19.94
CA ALA A 44 -0.20 1.95 -19.36
C ALA A 44 0.23 0.81 -18.40
N CYS A 45 -0.72 0.25 -17.62
CA CYS A 45 -0.44 -0.84 -16.69
C CYS A 45 -0.31 -2.21 -17.36
N ASP A 46 -0.68 -2.37 -18.64
CA ASP A 46 -0.52 -3.64 -19.36
C ASP A 46 0.96 -4.03 -19.42
N ARG A 47 1.31 -5.16 -18.80
CA ARG A 47 2.70 -5.64 -18.73
C ARG A 47 3.21 -6.20 -20.06
N ALA A 48 2.31 -6.50 -21.01
CA ALA A 48 2.68 -7.04 -22.33
C ALA A 48 2.85 -5.94 -23.39
N ASN A 49 2.00 -4.90 -23.35
CA ASN A 49 1.89 -3.91 -24.43
C ASN A 49 2.08 -2.47 -23.96
N GLY A 50 2.10 -2.22 -22.65
CA GLY A 50 2.29 -0.91 -22.04
C GLY A 50 3.62 -0.82 -21.30
N ILE A 51 3.68 0.06 -20.29
CA ILE A 51 4.80 0.17 -19.36
C ILE A 51 4.79 -1.03 -18.40
N GLY A 52 3.60 -1.46 -17.98
CA GLY A 52 3.40 -2.49 -16.98
C GLY A 52 3.54 -1.95 -15.54
N SER A 53 2.49 -2.10 -14.74
CA SER A 53 2.49 -1.74 -13.33
C SER A 53 1.28 -2.32 -12.59
N ASP A 54 1.30 -2.24 -11.26
CA ASP A 54 0.20 -2.62 -10.37
C ASP A 54 -0.88 -1.53 -10.27
N GLY A 55 -0.65 -0.37 -10.85
CA GLY A 55 -1.60 0.74 -10.91
C GLY A 55 -0.97 2.06 -11.33
N ILE A 56 -1.79 3.10 -11.42
CA ILE A 56 -1.32 4.47 -11.60
C ILE A 56 -1.60 5.31 -10.36
N LEU A 57 -0.71 6.25 -10.07
CA LEU A 57 -0.83 7.23 -9.01
C LEU A 57 -1.00 8.61 -9.63
N LEU A 58 -2.13 9.24 -9.40
CA LEU A 58 -2.37 10.62 -9.80
C LEU A 58 -2.10 11.52 -8.59
N VAL A 59 -1.12 12.40 -8.70
CA VAL A 59 -0.96 13.46 -7.71
C VAL A 59 -2.04 14.50 -7.97
N VAL A 60 -2.87 14.74 -6.97
CA VAL A 60 -4.01 15.65 -7.03
C VAL A 60 -3.90 16.71 -5.95
N ARG A 61 -4.69 17.78 -6.07
CA ARG A 61 -4.81 18.82 -5.04
C ARG A 61 -6.27 19.02 -4.69
N ASN A 62 -6.62 18.90 -3.41
CA ASN A 62 -8.00 19.08 -2.97
C ASN A 62 -8.41 20.57 -2.87
N ALA A 63 -9.68 20.82 -2.56
CA ALA A 63 -10.22 22.19 -2.44
C ALA A 63 -9.56 23.02 -1.31
N GLU A 64 -8.99 22.35 -0.30
CA GLU A 64 -8.29 22.96 0.84
C GLU A 64 -6.81 23.26 0.50
N GLY A 65 -6.38 22.90 -0.71
CA GLY A 65 -5.01 23.11 -1.17
C GLY A 65 -4.01 22.06 -0.73
N ILE A 66 -4.47 20.97 -0.12
CA ILE A 66 -3.63 19.84 0.30
C ILE A 66 -3.43 18.91 -0.90
N TYR A 67 -2.18 18.54 -1.15
CA TYR A 67 -1.84 17.58 -2.18
C TYR A 67 -2.15 16.14 -1.71
N GLY A 68 -2.30 15.23 -2.64
CA GLY A 68 -2.65 13.87 -2.31
C GLY A 68 -2.55 12.92 -3.47
N MET A 69 -3.06 11.72 -3.25
CA MET A 69 -3.04 10.61 -4.17
C MET A 69 -4.47 10.20 -4.53
N ASP A 70 -4.75 10.11 -5.82
CA ASP A 70 -5.81 9.28 -6.37
C ASP A 70 -5.16 8.10 -7.08
N MET A 71 -5.60 6.88 -6.80
CA MET A 71 -5.00 5.67 -7.36
C MET A 71 -6.01 4.91 -8.19
N LEU A 72 -5.58 4.47 -9.37
CA LEU A 72 -6.36 3.55 -10.20
C LEU A 72 -5.64 2.20 -10.34
N ASN A 73 -6.44 1.14 -10.23
CA ASN A 73 -6.01 -0.22 -10.52
C ASN A 73 -5.76 -0.41 -12.03
N PRO A 74 -5.08 -1.51 -12.45
CA PRO A 74 -4.85 -1.79 -13.87
C PRO A 74 -6.11 -1.92 -14.73
N ASP A 75 -7.26 -2.25 -14.11
CA ASP A 75 -8.56 -2.32 -14.81
C ASP A 75 -9.24 -0.95 -14.96
N GLY A 76 -8.64 0.10 -14.41
CA GLY A 76 -9.15 1.48 -14.43
C GLY A 76 -10.13 1.82 -13.31
N THR A 77 -10.34 0.95 -12.35
CA THR A 77 -11.15 1.23 -11.15
C THR A 77 -10.34 1.99 -10.09
N HIS A 78 -10.99 2.84 -9.32
CA HIS A 78 -10.34 3.54 -8.21
C HIS A 78 -10.01 2.59 -7.06
N ALA A 79 -8.84 2.76 -6.46
CA ALA A 79 -8.44 2.11 -5.22
C ALA A 79 -8.67 3.03 -4.01
N GLU A 80 -8.95 2.45 -2.84
CA GLU A 80 -9.26 3.23 -1.64
C GLU A 80 -8.01 3.90 -1.05
N MET A 81 -7.01 3.12 -0.67
CA MET A 81 -5.76 3.57 -0.06
C MET A 81 -4.65 2.57 -0.32
N CYS A 82 -3.48 3.05 -0.67
CA CYS A 82 -2.29 2.25 -0.88
C CYS A 82 -1.11 2.81 -0.09
N GLY A 83 -0.67 2.09 0.95
CA GLY A 83 0.47 2.50 1.78
C GLY A 83 1.79 2.57 1.01
N ASN A 84 1.95 1.78 -0.06
CA ASN A 84 3.12 1.82 -0.93
C ASN A 84 3.07 3.05 -1.87
N GLY A 85 1.94 3.26 -2.52
CA GLY A 85 1.75 4.38 -3.45
C GLY A 85 1.85 5.74 -2.78
N ILE A 86 1.22 5.92 -1.61
CA ILE A 86 1.26 7.23 -0.93
C ILE A 86 2.67 7.62 -0.47
N ARG A 87 3.58 6.66 -0.20
CA ARG A 87 4.99 6.97 0.07
C ARG A 87 5.71 7.50 -1.17
N CYS A 88 5.43 6.94 -2.36
CA CYS A 88 5.96 7.46 -3.61
C CYS A 88 5.47 8.90 -3.88
N VAL A 89 4.18 9.15 -3.62
CA VAL A 89 3.61 10.50 -3.71
C VAL A 89 4.23 11.44 -2.67
N ALA A 90 4.49 10.97 -1.43
CA ALA A 90 5.14 11.77 -0.39
C ALA A 90 6.55 12.23 -0.83
N ARG A 91 7.31 11.34 -1.47
CA ARG A 91 8.62 11.69 -2.04
C ARG A 91 8.51 12.76 -3.13
N LEU A 92 7.62 12.57 -4.10
CA LEU A 92 7.44 13.58 -5.16
C LEU A 92 6.95 14.91 -4.58
N ALA A 93 6.03 14.85 -3.61
CA ALA A 93 5.53 16.05 -2.93
C ALA A 93 6.64 16.80 -2.19
N GLU A 94 7.59 16.10 -1.58
CA GLU A 94 8.77 16.74 -0.98
C GLU A 94 9.69 17.35 -2.05
N GLU A 95 10.03 16.62 -3.12
CA GLU A 95 10.88 17.11 -4.22
C GLU A 95 10.30 18.37 -4.88
N ARG A 96 8.98 18.49 -4.96
CA ARG A 96 8.27 19.62 -5.57
C ARG A 96 7.86 20.72 -4.58
N GLY A 97 8.18 20.55 -3.29
CA GLY A 97 7.80 21.52 -2.24
C GLY A 97 6.31 21.53 -1.90
N TYR A 98 5.56 20.46 -2.25
CA TYR A 98 4.13 20.31 -1.96
C TYR A 98 3.85 19.84 -0.52
N LEU A 99 4.85 19.26 0.13
CA LEU A 99 4.72 18.64 1.46
C LEU A 99 4.86 19.66 2.62
N GLY A 100 4.68 20.96 2.36
CA GLY A 100 4.89 22.01 3.36
C GLY A 100 4.03 21.90 4.62
N SER A 101 2.82 21.32 4.51
CA SER A 101 1.94 21.02 5.66
C SER A 101 2.28 19.70 6.36
N GLY A 102 3.13 18.85 5.79
CA GLY A 102 3.36 17.48 6.26
C GLY A 102 2.15 16.56 6.08
N LEU A 103 1.18 16.94 5.25
CA LEU A 103 -0.08 16.23 5.06
C LEU A 103 -0.28 15.85 3.60
N LEU A 104 -0.82 14.64 3.36
CA LEU A 104 -1.30 14.16 2.07
C LEU A 104 -2.72 13.62 2.20
N THR A 105 -3.49 13.72 1.12
CA THR A 105 -4.84 13.13 1.06
C THR A 105 -4.86 11.86 0.21
N SER A 106 -5.70 10.89 0.57
CA SER A 106 -6.03 9.71 -0.24
C SER A 106 -7.38 9.14 0.19
N GLY A 107 -8.24 8.79 -0.78
CA GLY A 107 -9.56 8.21 -0.48
C GLY A 107 -10.42 9.08 0.44
N GLY A 108 -10.36 10.41 0.31
CA GLY A 108 -11.09 11.36 1.15
C GLY A 108 -10.58 11.51 2.59
N ARG A 109 -9.44 10.92 2.93
CA ARG A 109 -8.79 10.98 4.25
C ARG A 109 -7.45 11.71 4.16
N THR A 110 -7.00 12.27 5.28
CA THR A 110 -5.73 12.98 5.38
C THR A 110 -4.75 12.19 6.23
N PHE A 111 -3.50 12.12 5.77
CA PHE A 111 -2.42 11.34 6.38
C PHE A 111 -1.19 12.23 6.58
N PRO A 112 -0.64 12.33 7.81
CA PRO A 112 0.69 12.88 8.00
C PRO A 112 1.73 12.05 7.25
N ALA A 113 2.57 12.73 6.47
CA ALA A 113 3.62 12.10 5.68
C ALA A 113 4.91 12.91 5.77
N ARG A 114 6.06 12.23 5.78
CA ARG A 114 7.38 12.87 5.89
C ARG A 114 8.50 11.95 5.42
N ARG A 115 9.65 12.52 5.15
CA ARG A 115 10.89 11.76 4.99
C ARG A 115 11.20 11.01 6.30
N ALA A 116 11.68 9.80 6.22
CA ALA A 116 11.98 8.93 7.35
C ALA A 116 13.44 8.45 7.31
N GLU A 117 13.87 7.83 8.41
CA GLU A 117 15.15 7.14 8.47
C GLU A 117 15.18 6.01 7.42
N ALA A 118 16.26 5.94 6.65
CA ALA A 118 16.43 4.97 5.59
C ALA A 118 16.28 3.52 6.10
N VAL A 119 15.46 2.71 5.43
CA VAL A 119 15.31 1.28 5.75
C VAL A 119 16.57 0.50 5.46
N ALA A 120 17.43 1.01 4.56
CA ALA A 120 18.79 0.56 4.31
C ALA A 120 19.58 1.69 3.61
N GLN A 121 20.90 1.57 3.60
CA GLN A 121 21.78 2.58 3.00
C GLN A 121 21.44 2.82 1.52
N GLY A 122 21.30 4.09 1.15
CA GLY A 122 21.02 4.52 -0.23
C GLY A 122 19.57 4.32 -0.68
N ILE A 123 18.65 3.96 0.24
CA ILE A 123 17.23 3.78 -0.07
C ILE A 123 16.43 4.98 0.45
N GLU A 124 15.86 5.76 -0.47
CA GLU A 124 14.94 6.84 -0.16
C GLU A 124 13.71 6.30 0.58
N THR A 125 13.51 6.80 1.80
CA THR A 125 12.48 6.26 2.72
C THR A 125 11.54 7.36 3.18
N PHE A 126 10.25 7.06 3.10
CA PHE A 126 9.18 7.95 3.53
C PHE A 126 8.24 7.24 4.50
N SER A 127 7.63 8.01 5.39
CA SER A 127 6.66 7.52 6.36
C SER A 127 5.30 8.14 6.15
N VAL A 128 4.27 7.35 6.53
CA VAL A 128 2.88 7.78 6.57
C VAL A 128 2.26 7.29 7.87
N ASP A 129 1.58 8.18 8.58
CA ASP A 129 0.88 7.83 9.80
C ASP A 129 -0.53 7.34 9.46
N ILE A 130 -0.83 6.07 9.77
CA ILE A 130 -2.08 5.41 9.40
C ILE A 130 -2.93 5.20 10.65
N PRO A 131 -4.10 5.85 10.75
CA PRO A 131 -5.06 5.56 11.80
C PRO A 131 -5.62 4.14 11.65
N ILE A 132 -5.61 3.38 12.75
CA ILE A 132 -6.06 1.98 12.77
C ILE A 132 -7.37 1.89 13.53
N ALA A 133 -8.41 1.39 12.87
CA ALA A 133 -9.65 1.02 13.53
C ALA A 133 -9.60 -0.48 13.91
N THR A 134 -9.90 -0.76 15.17
CA THR A 134 -10.06 -2.14 15.68
C THR A 134 -11.48 -2.64 15.56
N TRP A 135 -12.32 -1.88 14.92
CA TRP A 135 -13.70 -2.20 14.57
C TRP A 135 -14.03 -1.66 13.18
N SER A 136 -14.94 -2.27 12.47
CA SER A 136 -15.41 -1.80 11.17
C SER A 136 -16.70 -2.51 10.79
N GLU A 137 -17.64 -1.81 10.18
CA GLU A 137 -18.81 -2.39 9.53
C GLU A 137 -18.45 -3.36 8.39
N SER A 138 -17.18 -3.33 7.95
CA SER A 138 -16.64 -4.31 6.98
C SER A 138 -16.59 -5.75 7.54
N PHE A 139 -16.76 -5.93 8.86
CA PHE A 139 -16.78 -7.24 9.50
C PHE A 139 -18.19 -7.57 9.99
N GLY A 140 -18.79 -8.66 9.51
CA GLY A 140 -20.14 -9.10 9.90
C GLY A 140 -20.26 -9.62 11.35
N PHE A 141 -19.11 -9.82 12.02
CA PHE A 141 -19.03 -10.12 13.46
C PHE A 141 -18.74 -8.87 14.31
N PHE A 142 -18.92 -7.70 13.72
CA PHE A 142 -18.69 -6.43 14.38
C PHE A 142 -19.59 -6.24 15.61
N ASN A 143 -18.93 -5.93 16.74
CA ASN A 143 -19.58 -5.44 17.95
C ASN A 143 -18.88 -4.13 18.35
N PRO A 144 -19.57 -2.97 18.36
CA PRO A 144 -18.97 -1.69 18.69
C PRO A 144 -18.37 -1.64 20.09
N GLU A 145 -18.82 -2.50 21.00
CA GLU A 145 -18.35 -2.57 22.37
C GLU A 145 -17.15 -3.51 22.55
N GLU A 146 -16.82 -4.29 21.53
CA GLU A 146 -15.84 -5.36 21.68
C GLU A 146 -14.84 -5.42 20.52
N ARG A 147 -13.56 -5.16 20.84
CA ARG A 147 -12.47 -5.31 19.87
C ARG A 147 -12.26 -6.78 19.52
N PHE A 148 -12.05 -7.06 18.25
CA PHE A 148 -11.72 -8.42 17.77
C PHE A 148 -10.21 -8.60 17.71
N ILE A 149 -9.59 -8.87 18.85
CA ILE A 149 -8.15 -9.02 19.02
C ILE A 149 -7.86 -10.41 19.58
N GLY A 150 -7.08 -11.23 18.85
CA GLY A 150 -6.69 -12.56 19.27
C GLY A 150 -7.86 -13.50 19.48
N LYS A 151 -8.86 -13.47 18.61
CA LYS A 151 -10.07 -14.29 18.72
C LYS A 151 -10.20 -15.28 17.55
N THR A 152 -10.85 -16.39 17.80
CA THR A 152 -11.11 -17.40 16.79
C THR A 152 -12.28 -17.00 15.89
N ILE A 153 -12.13 -17.22 14.59
CA ILE A 153 -13.22 -17.15 13.60
C ILE A 153 -13.53 -18.60 13.19
N GLU A 154 -14.45 -19.25 13.91
CA GLU A 154 -14.72 -20.69 13.76
C GLU A 154 -15.12 -21.08 12.33
N SER A 155 -15.86 -20.21 11.62
CA SER A 155 -16.23 -20.42 10.23
C SER A 155 -15.02 -20.41 9.28
N LEU A 156 -13.91 -19.77 9.67
CA LEU A 156 -12.69 -19.66 8.89
C LEU A 156 -11.66 -20.72 9.29
N ASP A 157 -11.18 -20.69 10.53
CA ASP A 157 -10.28 -21.69 11.12
C ASP A 157 -10.42 -21.66 12.65
N ASN A 158 -10.61 -22.81 13.27
CA ASN A 158 -10.84 -22.94 14.70
C ASN A 158 -9.55 -23.09 15.54
N ARG A 159 -8.39 -23.14 14.89
CA ARG A 159 -7.06 -23.29 15.53
C ARG A 159 -6.32 -21.98 15.62
N LEU A 160 -6.59 -21.03 14.69
CA LEU A 160 -5.93 -19.76 14.61
C LEU A 160 -6.70 -18.67 15.39
N GLN A 161 -5.94 -17.78 15.98
CA GLN A 161 -6.47 -16.56 16.60
C GLN A 161 -6.19 -15.36 15.68
N PHE A 162 -7.25 -14.69 15.30
CA PHE A 162 -7.21 -13.55 14.38
C PHE A 162 -7.39 -12.24 15.12
N THR A 163 -6.73 -11.20 14.62
CA THR A 163 -7.02 -9.81 14.97
C THR A 163 -7.59 -9.12 13.74
N ALA A 164 -8.74 -8.47 13.88
CA ALA A 164 -9.39 -7.74 12.81
C ALA A 164 -9.09 -6.25 12.93
N LEU A 165 -8.58 -5.64 11.85
CA LEU A 165 -8.15 -4.24 11.81
C LEU A 165 -8.61 -3.61 10.48
N ASN A 166 -8.97 -2.33 10.51
CA ASN A 166 -9.28 -1.55 9.31
C ASN A 166 -8.35 -0.34 9.20
N LEU A 167 -7.66 -0.25 8.08
CA LEU A 167 -6.68 0.79 7.74
C LEU A 167 -7.15 1.69 6.58
N GLY A 168 -8.44 1.67 6.27
CA GLY A 168 -9.06 2.13 5.03
C GLY A 168 -9.50 0.93 4.18
N ASN A 169 -8.89 -0.23 4.40
CA ASN A 169 -9.27 -1.53 3.89
C ASN A 169 -9.25 -2.57 5.03
N PRO A 170 -10.12 -3.61 4.99
CA PRO A 170 -10.22 -4.58 6.05
C PRO A 170 -9.11 -5.64 6.00
N HIS A 171 -8.56 -5.95 7.18
CA HIS A 171 -7.55 -6.98 7.38
C HIS A 171 -7.92 -7.92 8.53
N ILE A 172 -7.67 -9.22 8.38
CA ILE A 172 -7.55 -10.17 9.47
C ILE A 172 -6.14 -10.75 9.45
N VAL A 173 -5.50 -10.75 10.61
CA VAL A 173 -4.12 -11.19 10.73
C VAL A 173 -3.98 -12.19 11.86
N ALA A 174 -3.18 -13.24 11.68
CA ALA A 174 -2.93 -14.27 12.68
C ALA A 174 -1.43 -14.53 12.86
N ALA A 175 -1.00 -14.67 14.12
CA ALA A 175 0.34 -15.11 14.45
C ALA A 175 0.47 -16.63 14.23
N VAL A 176 1.61 -17.04 13.67
CA VAL A 176 1.95 -18.44 13.45
C VAL A 176 3.42 -18.70 13.80
N GLU A 177 3.77 -19.94 14.15
CA GLU A 177 5.16 -20.32 14.38
C GLU A 177 5.96 -20.36 13.08
N GLU A 178 5.36 -20.89 11.99
CA GLU A 178 5.93 -20.92 10.65
C GLU A 178 4.89 -20.49 9.62
N ILE A 179 5.36 -19.75 8.59
CA ILE A 179 4.50 -19.33 7.48
C ILE A 179 4.24 -20.51 6.55
N ASP A 180 2.99 -20.96 6.54
CA ASP A 180 2.50 -21.95 5.57
C ASP A 180 1.74 -21.22 4.44
N MET A 181 2.35 -21.18 3.26
CA MET A 181 1.75 -20.51 2.09
C MET A 181 0.51 -21.23 1.58
N THR A 182 0.45 -22.57 1.75
CA THR A 182 -0.74 -23.37 1.38
C THR A 182 -1.91 -23.05 2.29
N LEU A 183 -1.65 -22.97 3.61
CA LEU A 183 -2.67 -22.53 4.57
C LEU A 183 -3.15 -21.10 4.27
N LEU A 184 -2.24 -20.18 3.97
CA LEU A 184 -2.58 -18.80 3.63
C LEU A 184 -3.51 -18.74 2.40
N GLU A 185 -3.20 -19.49 1.35
CA GLU A 185 -4.03 -19.57 0.15
C GLU A 185 -5.42 -20.15 0.48
N GLN A 186 -5.48 -21.23 1.25
CA GLN A 186 -6.75 -21.85 1.69
C GLN A 186 -7.60 -20.86 2.50
N LEU A 187 -7.01 -20.12 3.42
CA LEU A 187 -7.71 -19.08 4.19
C LEU A 187 -8.23 -17.96 3.27
N GLY A 188 -7.38 -17.48 2.35
CA GLY A 188 -7.72 -16.44 1.37
C GLY A 188 -8.85 -16.85 0.43
N GLU A 189 -8.87 -18.11 -0.03
CA GLU A 189 -9.99 -18.63 -0.83
C GLU A 189 -11.27 -18.80 0.01
N ARG A 190 -11.12 -19.30 1.24
CA ARG A 190 -12.27 -19.54 2.13
C ARG A 190 -13.01 -18.25 2.49
N VAL A 191 -12.33 -17.14 2.77
CA VAL A 191 -12.98 -15.86 3.10
C VAL A 191 -13.88 -15.35 1.98
N LYS A 192 -13.64 -15.72 0.72
CA LYS A 192 -14.50 -15.34 -0.41
C LYS A 192 -15.92 -15.88 -0.29
N SER A 193 -16.10 -17.05 0.35
CA SER A 193 -17.40 -17.68 0.60
C SER A 193 -18.09 -17.18 1.88
N LEU A 194 -17.36 -16.61 2.82
CA LEU A 194 -17.85 -16.17 4.12
C LEU A 194 -18.45 -14.75 4.06
N LYS A 195 -19.52 -14.60 3.25
CA LYS A 195 -20.15 -13.29 2.98
C LYS A 195 -20.86 -12.68 4.20
N ARG A 196 -21.20 -13.49 5.19
CA ARG A 196 -21.76 -13.00 6.45
C ARG A 196 -20.68 -12.33 7.30
N GLU A 197 -19.50 -12.94 7.41
CA GLU A 197 -18.38 -12.46 8.20
C GLU A 197 -17.61 -11.34 7.48
N PHE A 198 -17.50 -11.45 6.15
CA PHE A 198 -16.74 -10.54 5.30
C PHE A 198 -17.57 -10.11 4.08
N PRO A 199 -18.59 -9.24 4.28
CA PRO A 199 -19.53 -8.86 3.22
C PRO A 199 -18.86 -8.23 2.00
N HIS A 200 -17.76 -7.51 2.20
CA HIS A 200 -16.97 -6.85 1.16
C HIS A 200 -15.61 -7.52 0.90
N GLY A 201 -15.42 -8.75 1.43
CA GLY A 201 -14.12 -9.40 1.40
C GLY A 201 -13.12 -8.81 2.41
N VAL A 202 -11.98 -9.45 2.57
CA VAL A 202 -10.96 -9.10 3.56
C VAL A 202 -9.58 -9.53 3.07
N ASN A 203 -8.53 -8.80 3.42
CA ASN A 203 -7.15 -9.23 3.28
C ASN A 203 -6.78 -10.15 4.44
N VAL A 204 -6.17 -11.28 4.15
CA VAL A 204 -5.76 -12.29 5.15
C VAL A 204 -4.25 -12.31 5.24
N SER A 205 -3.69 -12.21 6.45
CA SER A 205 -2.25 -12.32 6.64
C SER A 205 -1.90 -13.32 7.73
N LEU A 206 -0.83 -14.05 7.49
CA LEU A 206 -0.12 -14.79 8.52
C LEU A 206 1.19 -14.06 8.84
N TYR A 207 1.53 -13.96 10.12
CA TYR A 207 2.81 -13.38 10.52
C TYR A 207 3.53 -14.24 11.54
N LYS A 208 4.86 -14.28 11.40
CA LYS A 208 5.79 -14.95 12.33
C LYS A 208 6.58 -13.90 13.08
N VAL A 209 6.65 -14.01 14.39
CA VAL A 209 7.54 -13.18 15.22
C VAL A 209 8.97 -13.71 15.10
N LEU A 210 9.90 -12.84 14.69
CA LEU A 210 11.30 -13.17 14.53
C LEU A 210 12.12 -12.75 15.75
N SER A 211 11.75 -11.61 16.36
CA SER A 211 12.37 -11.04 17.55
C SER A 211 11.40 -10.07 18.23
N PRO A 212 11.73 -9.53 19.42
CA PRO A 212 10.91 -8.49 20.05
C PRO A 212 10.70 -7.22 19.21
N THR A 213 11.48 -7.04 18.14
CA THR A 213 11.43 -5.86 17.25
C THR A 213 11.33 -6.23 15.77
N SER A 214 10.99 -7.49 15.46
CA SER A 214 10.84 -7.88 14.04
C SER A 214 9.84 -9.00 13.83
N ILE A 215 9.12 -8.93 12.69
CA ILE A 215 8.17 -9.94 12.23
C ILE A 215 8.35 -10.20 10.73
N PHE A 216 7.93 -11.39 10.28
CA PHE A 216 7.77 -11.70 8.85
C PHE A 216 6.28 -11.87 8.54
N VAL A 217 5.82 -11.32 7.42
CA VAL A 217 4.40 -11.29 7.02
C VAL A 217 4.23 -11.86 5.62
N ALA A 218 3.23 -12.72 5.45
CA ALA A 218 2.72 -13.14 4.14
C ALA A 218 1.23 -12.80 4.04
N THR A 219 0.79 -12.35 2.88
CA THR A 219 -0.56 -11.82 2.68
C THR A 219 -1.24 -12.41 1.45
N TYR A 220 -2.50 -12.77 1.62
CA TYR A 220 -3.47 -13.00 0.56
C TYR A 220 -4.36 -11.76 0.45
N GLU A 221 -4.22 -11.01 -0.63
CA GLU A 221 -4.98 -9.77 -0.84
C GLU A 221 -6.32 -10.02 -1.52
N ARG A 222 -7.31 -9.27 -1.09
CA ARG A 222 -8.65 -9.24 -1.69
C ARG A 222 -8.56 -8.83 -3.16
N GLY A 223 -8.92 -9.74 -4.05
CA GLY A 223 -8.92 -9.50 -5.49
C GLY A 223 -7.60 -9.79 -6.22
N ALA A 224 -6.46 -9.85 -5.52
CA ALA A 224 -5.14 -10.08 -6.11
C ALA A 224 -4.51 -11.43 -5.75
N GLY A 225 -5.00 -12.11 -4.68
CA GLY A 225 -4.41 -13.35 -4.21
C GLY A 225 -3.12 -13.13 -3.41
N ILE A 226 -2.20 -14.09 -3.45
CA ILE A 226 -0.91 -13.97 -2.75
C ILE A 226 -0.03 -12.96 -3.48
N THR A 227 0.38 -11.90 -2.76
CA THR A 227 1.25 -10.85 -3.27
C THR A 227 2.63 -10.89 -2.60
N LEU A 228 3.61 -10.22 -3.22
CA LEU A 228 4.95 -10.10 -2.66
C LEU A 228 4.98 -9.13 -1.48
N SER A 229 4.17 -8.06 -1.54
CA SER A 229 4.15 -7.01 -0.51
C SER A 229 2.82 -6.26 -0.48
N CYS A 230 2.26 -6.14 0.71
CA CYS A 230 1.10 -5.29 1.00
C CYS A 230 1.43 -4.40 2.21
N GLY A 231 1.61 -3.10 1.98
CA GLY A 231 2.00 -2.15 3.04
C GLY A 231 1.00 -2.07 4.19
N THR A 232 -0.32 -2.06 3.88
CA THR A 232 -1.37 -2.05 4.91
C THR A 232 -1.45 -3.37 5.68
N ALA A 233 -1.19 -4.51 5.03
CA ALA A 233 -1.13 -5.81 5.70
C ALA A 233 0.08 -5.92 6.65
N MET A 234 1.25 -5.41 6.24
CA MET A 234 2.44 -5.32 7.09
C MET A 234 2.17 -4.42 8.30
N THR A 235 1.51 -3.28 8.10
CA THR A 235 1.08 -2.37 9.16
C THR A 235 0.07 -3.03 10.10
N ALA A 236 -0.95 -3.71 9.58
CA ALA A 236 -1.95 -4.44 10.37
C ALA A 236 -1.31 -5.55 11.21
N SER A 237 -0.40 -6.34 10.62
CA SER A 237 0.29 -7.43 11.32
C SER A 237 1.19 -6.91 12.43
N SER A 238 1.95 -5.84 12.17
CA SER A 238 2.77 -5.18 13.19
C SER A 238 1.92 -4.62 14.33
N THR A 239 0.81 -3.95 14.00
CA THR A 239 -0.13 -3.43 15.00
C THR A 239 -0.72 -4.54 15.86
N ALA A 240 -1.16 -5.65 15.25
CA ALA A 240 -1.68 -6.82 15.96
C ALA A 240 -0.63 -7.44 16.89
N ALA A 241 0.62 -7.57 16.42
CA ALA A 241 1.71 -8.08 17.24
C ALA A 241 1.99 -7.19 18.47
N VAL A 242 1.89 -5.86 18.34
CA VAL A 242 1.98 -4.92 19.47
C VAL A 242 0.78 -5.06 20.41
N LEU A 243 -0.45 -5.15 19.88
CA LEU A 243 -1.67 -5.29 20.69
C LEU A 243 -1.70 -6.58 21.51
N LEU A 244 -1.13 -7.65 20.95
CA LEU A 244 -1.02 -8.96 21.61
C LEU A 244 0.22 -9.11 22.49
N GLY A 245 1.11 -8.10 22.52
CA GLY A 245 2.33 -8.12 23.32
C GLY A 245 3.43 -9.06 22.80
N TYR A 246 3.37 -9.43 21.53
CA TYR A 246 4.37 -10.30 20.89
C TYR A 246 5.64 -9.56 20.48
N VAL A 247 5.53 -8.24 20.29
CA VAL A 247 6.66 -7.34 20.01
C VAL A 247 6.59 -6.11 20.91
N ASN A 248 7.68 -5.38 21.03
CA ASN A 248 7.81 -4.24 21.92
C ASN A 248 6.92 -3.06 21.49
N ARG A 249 6.14 -2.55 22.42
CA ARG A 249 5.29 -1.38 22.19
C ARG A 249 6.12 -0.10 22.13
N GLY A 250 5.81 0.77 21.16
CA GLY A 250 6.44 2.07 20.98
C GLY A 250 7.81 2.02 20.29
N GLU A 251 8.36 0.83 20.07
CA GLU A 251 9.59 0.64 19.29
C GLU A 251 9.32 0.59 17.79
N ARG A 252 10.38 0.78 17.01
CA ARG A 252 10.39 0.60 15.57
C ARG A 252 10.48 -0.89 15.25
N ILE A 253 9.39 -1.46 14.74
CA ILE A 253 9.31 -2.88 14.40
C ILE A 253 9.68 -3.05 12.93
N GLU A 254 10.68 -3.86 12.66
CA GLU A 254 11.03 -4.27 11.31
C GLU A 254 10.04 -5.32 10.81
N VAL A 255 9.43 -5.06 9.67
CA VAL A 255 8.44 -5.95 9.08
C VAL A 255 8.97 -6.42 7.73
N PHE A 256 9.26 -7.70 7.65
CA PHE A 256 9.77 -8.37 6.46
C PHE A 256 8.65 -9.05 5.69
N ASN A 257 8.79 -9.12 4.39
CA ASN A 257 8.00 -9.96 3.50
C ASN A 257 8.85 -10.40 2.30
N ARG A 258 8.25 -11.09 1.33
CA ARG A 258 8.95 -11.55 0.13
C ARG A 258 9.37 -10.42 -0.81
N GLY A 259 8.71 -9.28 -0.75
CA GLY A 259 9.00 -8.09 -1.57
C GLY A 259 9.97 -7.09 -0.91
N GLY A 260 10.44 -7.38 0.32
CA GLY A 260 11.41 -6.52 1.00
C GLY A 260 11.12 -6.27 2.47
N LYS A 261 11.39 -5.06 2.92
CA LYS A 261 11.25 -4.64 4.32
C LYS A 261 10.61 -3.26 4.42
N VAL A 262 9.74 -3.10 5.41
CA VAL A 262 9.29 -1.80 5.93
C VAL A 262 9.56 -1.75 7.44
N ALA A 263 9.36 -0.60 8.06
CA ALA A 263 9.30 -0.50 9.50
C ALA A 263 7.97 0.11 9.95
N CYS A 264 7.49 -0.30 11.11
CA CYS A 264 6.26 0.17 11.70
C CYS A 264 6.50 0.62 13.14
N ARG A 265 5.85 1.71 13.54
CA ARG A 265 5.84 2.17 14.94
C ARG A 265 4.40 2.42 15.36
N THR A 266 3.89 1.65 16.31
CA THR A 266 2.51 1.76 16.79
C THR A 266 2.45 2.60 18.05
N ALA A 267 1.70 3.69 17.99
CA ALA A 267 1.32 4.54 19.12
C ALA A 267 -0.13 4.25 19.52
N ILE A 268 -0.37 4.11 20.81
CA ILE A 268 -1.71 3.91 21.38
C ILE A 268 -1.93 4.99 22.45
N THR A 269 -2.86 5.92 22.15
CA THR A 269 -3.15 7.06 23.03
C THR A 269 -4.67 7.22 23.15
N ASP A 270 -5.18 7.23 24.37
CA ASP A 270 -6.60 7.41 24.67
C ASP A 270 -7.55 6.52 23.86
N GLY A 271 -7.15 5.26 23.63
CA GLY A 271 -7.91 4.29 22.87
C GLY A 271 -7.76 4.40 21.34
N SER A 272 -7.14 5.46 20.84
CA SER A 272 -6.78 5.62 19.44
C SER A 272 -5.47 4.90 19.12
N ILE A 273 -5.41 4.29 17.95
CA ILE A 273 -4.22 3.58 17.47
C ILE A 273 -3.77 4.25 16.16
N ILE A 274 -2.52 4.67 16.12
CA ILE A 274 -1.88 5.17 14.92
C ILE A 274 -0.62 4.34 14.72
N THR A 275 -0.43 3.83 13.51
CA THR A 275 0.81 3.15 13.15
C THR A 275 1.49 3.93 12.02
N THR A 276 2.70 4.40 12.30
CA THR A 276 3.59 4.98 11.30
C THR A 276 4.16 3.85 10.45
N LEU A 277 3.91 3.87 9.15
CA LEU A 277 4.51 2.97 8.17
C LEU A 277 5.67 3.67 7.50
N GLU A 278 6.88 3.15 7.64
CA GLU A 278 8.12 3.64 7.02
C GLU A 278 8.60 2.63 5.97
N GLY A 279 8.86 3.07 4.75
CA GLY A 279 9.35 2.19 3.69
C GLY A 279 9.91 2.97 2.51
N ASN A 280 10.51 2.25 1.58
CA ASN A 280 11.07 2.86 0.39
C ASN A 280 9.99 3.58 -0.44
N ALA A 281 10.45 4.60 -1.14
CA ALA A 281 9.77 5.28 -2.22
C ALA A 281 10.78 5.41 -3.37
N THR A 282 10.97 4.31 -4.09
CA THR A 282 11.97 4.20 -5.14
C THR A 282 11.42 4.73 -6.45
N PHE A 283 12.14 5.63 -7.10
CA PHE A 283 11.88 6.02 -8.47
C PHE A 283 12.82 5.23 -9.38
N GLU A 284 12.28 4.53 -10.36
CA GLU A 284 13.07 3.73 -11.28
C GLU A 284 13.58 4.59 -12.45
N TRP A 285 12.64 5.32 -13.07
CA TRP A 285 12.92 6.21 -14.18
C TRP A 285 11.85 7.30 -14.33
N ARG A 286 12.19 8.37 -15.07
CA ARG A 286 11.28 9.43 -15.52
C ARG A 286 11.19 9.42 -17.02
N GLY A 287 10.06 9.87 -17.56
CA GLY A 287 9.83 9.95 -18.98
C GLY A 287 8.57 10.74 -19.32
N GLU A 288 8.22 10.72 -20.59
CA GLU A 288 7.03 11.37 -21.11
C GLU A 288 6.04 10.33 -21.65
N ALA A 289 4.76 10.49 -21.33
CA ALA A 289 3.66 9.77 -21.95
C ALA A 289 2.90 10.67 -22.93
N ARG A 290 2.39 10.03 -24.01
CA ARG A 290 1.50 10.63 -25.00
C ARG A 290 0.22 9.81 -25.06
N PHE A 291 -0.92 10.48 -24.85
CA PHE A 291 -2.22 9.81 -24.76
C PHE A 291 -3.34 10.67 -25.35
N ASP A 292 -4.23 10.05 -26.15
CA ASP A 292 -5.39 10.72 -26.79
C ASP A 292 -6.74 10.04 -26.47
N GLY A 293 -6.77 9.12 -25.48
CA GLY A 293 -7.93 8.32 -25.10
C GLY A 293 -7.99 6.95 -25.79
N THR A 294 -7.26 6.76 -26.90
CA THR A 294 -7.24 5.51 -27.69
C THR A 294 -5.85 5.04 -28.05
N ASN A 295 -4.90 5.96 -28.15
CA ASN A 295 -3.50 5.68 -28.46
C ASN A 295 -2.64 6.08 -27.28
N PHE A 296 -1.67 5.23 -26.97
CA PHE A 296 -0.70 5.42 -25.90
C PHE A 296 0.72 5.16 -26.43
N ALA A 297 1.63 6.06 -26.10
CA ALA A 297 3.06 5.89 -26.34
C ALA A 297 3.83 6.55 -25.19
N PHE A 298 5.07 6.13 -24.97
CA PHE A 298 5.93 6.70 -23.96
C PHE A 298 7.40 6.64 -24.37
N ASP A 299 8.19 7.52 -23.79
CA ASP A 299 9.65 7.54 -23.92
C ASP A 299 10.28 7.64 -22.53
N ILE A 300 11.31 6.86 -22.26
CA ILE A 300 12.11 6.98 -21.02
C ILE A 300 13.20 8.02 -21.26
N GLU A 301 13.26 9.01 -20.39
CA GLU A 301 14.22 10.11 -20.51
C GLU A 301 15.41 9.95 -19.56
N ALA A 302 15.19 9.43 -18.34
CA ALA A 302 16.24 9.30 -17.34
C ALA A 302 15.99 8.12 -16.39
N GLU A 303 16.97 7.23 -16.26
CA GLU A 303 17.00 6.19 -15.23
C GLU A 303 17.68 6.71 -13.95
N SER A 304 17.16 6.34 -12.78
CA SER A 304 17.69 6.80 -11.49
C SER A 304 18.84 5.91 -10.95
N GLY A 305 18.87 4.63 -11.35
CA GLY A 305 19.74 3.62 -10.75
C GLY A 305 19.25 3.07 -9.40
N GLU A 306 18.20 3.63 -8.83
CA GLU A 306 17.67 3.23 -7.51
C GLU A 306 17.08 1.82 -7.51
N ALA A 307 16.52 1.38 -8.64
CA ALA A 307 16.00 0.02 -8.80
C ALA A 307 17.08 -1.03 -8.52
N ALA A 308 18.30 -0.82 -9.01
CA ALA A 308 19.41 -1.72 -8.74
C ALA A 308 19.79 -1.74 -7.25
N THR A 309 19.81 -0.57 -6.59
CA THR A 309 20.07 -0.45 -5.15
C THR A 309 19.02 -1.21 -4.33
N TRP A 310 17.75 -1.06 -4.68
CA TRP A 310 16.65 -1.78 -4.04
C TRP A 310 16.75 -3.30 -4.24
N ASN A 311 16.98 -3.75 -5.47
CA ASN A 311 17.10 -5.18 -5.78
C ASN A 311 18.24 -5.85 -5.02
N ASN A 312 19.42 -5.21 -4.98
CA ASN A 312 20.56 -5.69 -4.20
C ASN A 312 20.23 -5.79 -2.70
N PHE A 313 19.49 -4.82 -2.18
CA PHE A 313 19.04 -4.86 -0.79
C PHE A 313 18.09 -6.04 -0.54
N VAL A 314 17.05 -6.24 -1.37
CA VAL A 314 16.11 -7.37 -1.23
C VAL A 314 16.82 -8.71 -1.34
N GLU A 315 17.76 -8.88 -2.26
CA GLU A 315 18.59 -10.08 -2.37
C GLU A 315 19.40 -10.35 -1.11
N SER A 316 19.87 -9.30 -0.43
CA SER A 316 20.61 -9.42 0.83
C SER A 316 19.75 -9.93 1.99
N LEU A 317 18.44 -9.68 1.96
CA LEU A 317 17.49 -10.16 2.98
C LEU A 317 17.16 -11.65 2.84
N ASN A 318 17.35 -12.21 1.64
CA ASN A 318 17.04 -13.60 1.31
C ASN A 318 18.26 -14.55 1.49
N ARG A 319 19.35 -14.05 2.03
CA ARG A 319 20.57 -14.83 2.39
C ARG A 319 20.60 -15.09 3.87
#